data_21933c48ae195a1267aa503346d08e9f
#
_entry.id   21933c48ae195a1267aa503346d08e9f
#
_cell.length_a   1.000
_cell.length_b   1.000
_cell.length_c   1.000
_cell.angle_alpha   90.00
_cell.angle_beta   90.00
_cell.angle_gamma   90.00
#
_symmetry.space_group_name_H-M   'P 1'
#
loop_
_entity.id
_entity.type
_entity.pdbx_description
1 polymer ?
#
loop_
_entity_poly.entity_id
_entity_poly.type
_entity_poly.pdbx_seq_one_letter_code
_entity_poly.pdbx_strand_id
1 'polypeptide(L)'
;MPPKLDAEPPSKRRRIAVAALGTAGVLLIAAALVGRAAGVRADEAAMDELAARVDASADREEFSPTPEESAVATDDDPSADGPGASVLGATTLPPDPSSPRAQTGSGEAVTFLFGGDVHLDGPLATTLRDHPERILDGLQPALSVADVSIVNLETAVTERGTAAPKAFNFRAPASIYSVLSDGGVDVIASANNHTLDYGRVGFDDTLAAAAQAAAPVIGIGADDTAAFAPWTRTINGQRIAVINATDVLDAAFTSTWAASPTQGGVASAKDTERLLTAVRSARADADTVVVYLHWGAEATTCPTGRQVSLADQLIEAGADIIVGGHQHRVLSGGFRGDAYVGYGLGNLVFKTSSAAGRETGLLRVTITGRRVDGAEWLPGRIGPDFTPDLLFGAEADAAMESWNAKRTCTNLLALPGS
;
A
#
# COMPACT_ATOMS: atom_id res chain seq x y z
N MET A 1 -24.68 -46.11 7.68
CA MET A 1 -23.68 -45.48 6.82
C MET A 1 -24.40 -44.78 5.67
N PRO A 2 -24.54 -43.48 5.67
CA PRO A 2 -24.96 -42.72 4.50
C PRO A 2 -23.71 -42.28 3.69
N PRO A 3 -23.82 -42.04 2.36
CA PRO A 3 -22.69 -41.80 1.49
C PRO A 3 -22.16 -40.37 1.68
N LYS A 4 -20.83 -40.24 1.54
CA LYS A 4 -20.11 -38.95 1.47
C LYS A 4 -20.51 -38.23 0.20
N LEU A 5 -21.00 -37.01 0.33
CA LEU A 5 -21.10 -36.04 -0.75
C LEU A 5 -19.74 -35.38 -0.85
N ASP A 6 -19.03 -35.61 -1.95
CA ASP A 6 -17.85 -34.89 -2.35
C ASP A 6 -18.26 -33.47 -2.77
N ALA A 7 -17.84 -32.47 -2.00
CA ALA A 7 -18.00 -31.08 -2.38
C ALA A 7 -16.95 -30.72 -3.44
N GLU A 8 -17.37 -30.41 -4.65
CA GLU A 8 -16.51 -29.80 -5.66
C GLU A 8 -15.99 -28.45 -5.17
N PRO A 9 -14.70 -28.12 -5.40
CA PRO A 9 -14.17 -26.81 -5.09
C PRO A 9 -14.76 -25.75 -6.02
N PRO A 10 -14.93 -24.50 -5.56
CA PRO A 10 -15.46 -23.42 -6.37
C PRO A 10 -14.58 -23.17 -7.62
N SER A 11 -15.25 -23.01 -8.74
CA SER A 11 -14.67 -22.80 -10.06
C SER A 11 -13.61 -21.69 -10.05
N LYS A 12 -12.41 -22.04 -10.45
CA LYS A 12 -11.29 -21.13 -10.71
C LYS A 12 -11.79 -19.99 -11.62
N ARG A 13 -11.79 -18.75 -11.11
CA ARG A 13 -11.82 -17.57 -11.96
C ARG A 13 -10.73 -17.76 -13.01
N ARG A 14 -11.09 -17.76 -14.28
CA ARG A 14 -10.15 -17.82 -15.40
C ARG A 14 -9.36 -16.52 -15.36
N ARG A 15 -8.22 -16.52 -14.71
CA ARG A 15 -7.14 -15.59 -15.03
C ARG A 15 -6.69 -15.97 -16.43
N ILE A 16 -6.91 -15.09 -17.39
CA ILE A 16 -6.36 -15.25 -18.74
C ILE A 16 -4.85 -15.19 -18.55
N ALA A 17 -4.18 -16.30 -18.78
CA ALA A 17 -2.73 -16.33 -18.85
C ALA A 17 -2.33 -15.45 -20.05
N VAL A 18 -1.80 -14.27 -19.77
CA VAL A 18 -1.12 -13.45 -20.78
C VAL A 18 0.24 -14.07 -21.00
N ALA A 19 0.27 -15.11 -21.85
CA ALA A 19 1.53 -15.53 -22.45
C ALA A 19 1.91 -14.46 -23.47
N ALA A 20 3.17 -14.03 -23.43
CA ALA A 20 3.78 -13.04 -24.29
C ALA A 20 3.27 -13.10 -25.73
N LEU A 21 2.39 -12.18 -26.10
CA LEU A 21 2.06 -11.86 -27.49
C LEU A 21 2.00 -10.34 -27.57
N GLY A 22 3.04 -9.78 -28.13
CA GLY A 22 3.10 -8.36 -28.46
C GLY A 22 1.88 -7.96 -29.30
N THR A 23 1.43 -6.72 -29.11
CA THR A 23 0.48 -5.93 -29.91
C THR A 23 -0.98 -6.39 -30.02
N ALA A 24 -1.39 -7.58 -29.56
CA ALA A 24 -2.79 -8.02 -29.58
C ALA A 24 -3.54 -7.80 -28.26
N GLY A 25 -2.86 -7.58 -27.14
CA GLY A 25 -3.46 -7.43 -25.83
C GLY A 25 -4.23 -6.12 -25.62
N VAL A 26 -3.80 -5.05 -26.26
CA VAL A 26 -4.42 -3.71 -26.15
C VAL A 26 -5.81 -3.67 -26.80
N LEU A 27 -6.04 -4.45 -27.84
CA LEU A 27 -7.34 -4.50 -28.55
C LEU A 27 -8.44 -5.28 -27.81
N LEU A 28 -8.09 -6.18 -26.89
CA LEU A 28 -9.06 -6.97 -26.13
C LEU A 28 -9.58 -6.22 -24.89
N ILE A 29 -8.81 -5.29 -24.32
CA ILE A 29 -9.25 -4.43 -23.22
C ILE A 29 -10.27 -3.40 -23.72
N ALA A 30 -10.06 -2.84 -24.91
CA ALA A 30 -11.01 -1.93 -25.55
C ALA A 30 -12.36 -2.61 -25.88
N ALA A 31 -12.38 -3.90 -26.21
CA ALA A 31 -13.60 -4.62 -26.55
C ALA A 31 -14.49 -4.98 -25.35
N ALA A 32 -13.92 -5.10 -24.14
CA ALA A 32 -14.68 -5.35 -22.92
C ALA A 32 -15.39 -4.09 -22.38
N LEU A 33 -14.93 -2.90 -22.76
CA LEU A 33 -15.49 -1.60 -22.34
C LEU A 33 -16.62 -1.11 -23.26
N VAL A 34 -16.74 -1.63 -24.47
CA VAL A 34 -17.78 -1.21 -25.47
C VAL A 34 -19.17 -1.77 -25.14
N GLY A 35 -19.32 -2.69 -24.19
CA GLY A 35 -20.59 -3.36 -23.86
C GLY A 35 -21.55 -2.61 -22.93
N ARG A 36 -21.20 -1.46 -22.38
CA ARG A 36 -22.05 -0.67 -21.50
C ARG A 36 -22.14 0.80 -21.93
N ALA A 37 -22.93 1.03 -22.95
CA ALA A 37 -23.29 2.39 -23.34
C ALA A 37 -24.43 2.90 -22.46
N ALA A 38 -24.12 3.80 -21.53
CA ALA A 38 -24.99 4.94 -21.16
C ALA A 38 -24.16 5.97 -20.36
N GLY A 39 -23.64 6.97 -21.04
CA GLY A 39 -23.50 8.31 -20.46
C GLY A 39 -22.14 8.78 -19.96
N VAL A 40 -21.10 7.98 -19.91
CA VAL A 40 -19.74 8.47 -19.61
C VAL A 40 -18.83 8.07 -20.75
N ARG A 41 -18.45 9.02 -21.59
CA ARG A 41 -17.30 8.88 -22.46
C ARG A 41 -16.07 8.97 -21.56
N ALA A 42 -15.56 7.82 -21.11
CA ALA A 42 -14.15 7.76 -20.71
C ALA A 42 -13.36 8.28 -21.92
N ASP A 43 -12.54 9.29 -21.70
CA ASP A 43 -11.71 9.84 -22.77
C ASP A 43 -10.77 8.72 -23.20
N GLU A 44 -10.92 8.23 -24.46
CA GLU A 44 -10.06 7.18 -25.00
C GLU A 44 -8.57 7.56 -24.85
N ALA A 45 -8.26 8.86 -24.94
CA ALA A 45 -6.93 9.38 -24.73
C ALA A 45 -6.43 9.19 -23.28
N ALA A 46 -7.31 9.29 -22.28
CA ALA A 46 -6.94 9.08 -20.87
C ALA A 46 -6.65 7.60 -20.57
N MET A 47 -7.38 6.69 -21.23
CA MET A 47 -7.14 5.26 -21.08
C MET A 47 -5.86 4.82 -21.82
N ASP A 48 -5.57 5.40 -22.98
CA ASP A 48 -4.32 5.19 -23.72
C ASP A 48 -3.14 5.76 -22.95
N GLU A 49 -3.28 6.91 -22.28
CA GLU A 49 -2.25 7.48 -21.42
C GLU A 49 -1.99 6.62 -20.19
N LEU A 50 -3.02 6.07 -19.56
CA LEU A 50 -2.85 5.15 -18.42
C LEU A 50 -2.15 3.86 -18.87
N ALA A 51 -2.55 3.29 -20.01
CA ALA A 51 -1.92 2.10 -20.57
C ALA A 51 -0.45 2.37 -20.94
N ALA A 52 -0.15 3.52 -21.56
CA ALA A 52 1.21 3.92 -21.89
C ALA A 52 2.09 4.16 -20.64
N ARG A 53 1.53 4.69 -19.56
CA ARG A 53 2.23 4.87 -18.28
C ARG A 53 2.46 3.56 -17.55
N VAL A 54 1.56 2.60 -17.67
CA VAL A 54 1.74 1.24 -17.16
C VAL A 54 2.85 0.51 -17.94
N ASP A 55 2.89 0.64 -19.28
CA ASP A 55 3.92 0.03 -20.14
C ASP A 55 5.29 0.73 -20.03
N ALA A 56 5.34 2.05 -19.97
CA ALA A 56 6.60 2.82 -19.91
C ALA A 56 7.47 2.53 -18.69
N SER A 57 6.91 1.91 -17.64
CA SER A 57 7.69 1.47 -16.49
C SER A 57 8.26 0.06 -16.67
N ALA A 58 7.73 -0.72 -17.62
CA ALA A 58 8.26 -2.04 -17.97
C ALA A 58 9.48 -1.93 -18.92
N ASP A 59 9.55 -0.86 -19.73
CA ASP A 59 10.57 -0.68 -20.76
C ASP A 59 11.81 0.15 -20.32
N ARG A 60 11.94 0.49 -19.04
CA ARG A 60 13.17 1.13 -18.53
C ARG A 60 14.27 0.11 -18.23
N GLU A 61 14.62 -0.69 -19.21
CA GLU A 61 15.89 -1.38 -19.26
C GLU A 61 16.92 -0.56 -20.05
N GLU A 62 18.14 -0.53 -19.50
CA GLU A 62 19.38 -0.02 -20.09
C GLU A 62 19.58 1.50 -20.20
N PHE A 63 20.02 2.06 -19.09
CA PHE A 63 20.93 3.21 -19.17
C PHE A 63 22.36 2.73 -18.88
N SER A 64 23.15 2.50 -19.94
CA SER A 64 24.60 2.30 -19.84
C SER A 64 25.32 3.64 -19.76
N PRO A 65 26.12 3.91 -18.72
CA PRO A 65 26.95 5.12 -18.71
C PRO A 65 28.19 4.90 -19.56
N THR A 66 28.45 5.82 -20.49
CA THR A 66 29.73 5.96 -21.14
C THR A 66 30.77 6.55 -20.16
N PRO A 67 32.00 6.06 -20.12
CA PRO A 67 33.01 6.62 -19.24
C PRO A 67 33.65 7.87 -19.87
N GLU A 68 33.59 8.99 -19.17
CA GLU A 68 34.47 10.14 -19.44
C GLU A 68 35.69 10.08 -18.50
N GLU A 69 36.84 10.30 -19.12
CA GLU A 69 38.18 10.22 -18.54
C GLU A 69 38.42 11.33 -17.51
N SER A 70 39.07 10.93 -16.42
CA SER A 70 39.52 11.78 -15.34
C SER A 70 40.91 12.34 -15.62
N ALA A 71 41.07 13.65 -15.52
CA ALA A 71 42.38 14.30 -15.48
C ALA A 71 42.77 14.67 -14.05
N VAL A 72 43.94 14.18 -13.67
CA VAL A 72 44.62 14.39 -12.39
C VAL A 72 45.27 15.77 -12.34
N ALA A 73 45.15 16.44 -11.17
CA ALA A 73 46.09 17.48 -10.77
C ALA A 73 46.40 17.34 -9.26
N THR A 74 47.65 17.16 -8.97
CA THR A 74 48.29 17.18 -7.67
C THR A 74 48.63 18.61 -7.26
N ASP A 75 48.51 18.96 -5.95
CA ASP A 75 49.60 19.62 -5.21
C ASP A 75 49.25 19.85 -3.72
N ASP A 76 50.20 19.43 -2.91
CA ASP A 76 50.77 19.73 -1.58
C ASP A 76 50.04 20.64 -0.52
N ASP A 77 49.83 20.08 0.66
CA ASP A 77 50.15 20.16 2.11
C ASP A 77 50.71 21.49 2.71
N PRO A 78 50.72 21.76 4.08
CA PRO A 78 50.03 21.13 5.24
C PRO A 78 49.48 22.07 6.34
N SER A 79 48.82 21.40 7.33
CA SER A 79 48.74 21.75 8.78
C SER A 79 47.68 22.70 9.30
N ALA A 80 46.79 22.18 10.15
CA ALA A 80 46.55 22.62 11.54
C ALA A 80 45.48 21.77 12.27
N ASP A 81 45.79 21.42 13.51
CA ASP A 81 45.02 20.61 14.47
C ASP A 81 43.65 21.16 14.88
N GLY A 82 42.68 20.21 15.12
CA GLY A 82 41.47 20.43 15.89
C GLY A 82 40.54 19.23 15.82
N PRO A 83 40.01 18.67 16.95
CA PRO A 83 39.22 17.47 16.93
C PRO A 83 37.76 17.78 16.48
N GLY A 84 37.48 17.53 15.22
CA GLY A 84 36.15 17.57 14.65
C GLY A 84 35.53 16.19 14.60
N ALA A 85 34.35 16.03 15.17
CA ALA A 85 33.55 14.82 15.12
C ALA A 85 33.36 14.37 13.68
N SER A 86 33.87 13.19 13.36
CA SER A 86 33.73 12.55 12.08
C SER A 86 32.27 12.11 11.89
N VAL A 87 31.50 12.84 11.12
CA VAL A 87 30.25 12.36 10.53
C VAL A 87 30.67 11.39 9.43
N LEU A 88 30.57 10.10 9.70
CA LEU A 88 30.72 9.06 8.69
C LEU A 88 29.56 9.21 7.69
N GLY A 89 29.82 9.88 6.60
CA GLY A 89 29.00 9.82 5.41
C GLY A 89 29.06 8.40 4.84
N ALA A 90 28.01 7.63 5.02
CA ALA A 90 27.87 6.36 4.34
C ALA A 90 27.71 6.63 2.84
N THR A 91 28.79 6.49 2.09
CA THR A 91 28.76 6.44 0.63
C THR A 91 28.16 5.10 0.24
N THR A 92 26.86 5.04 0.02
CA THR A 92 26.22 3.85 -0.54
C THR A 92 26.57 3.80 -2.04
N LEU A 93 27.31 2.76 -2.42
CA LEU A 93 27.53 2.42 -3.83
C LEU A 93 26.17 2.08 -4.47
N PRO A 94 25.98 2.38 -5.78
CA PRO A 94 24.77 1.95 -6.49
C PRO A 94 24.57 0.45 -6.30
N PRO A 95 23.31 -0.03 -6.15
CA PRO A 95 23.04 -1.44 -5.91
C PRO A 95 23.60 -2.28 -7.07
N ASP A 96 24.54 -3.16 -6.75
CA ASP A 96 25.08 -4.14 -7.68
C ASP A 96 23.92 -5.05 -8.13
N PRO A 97 23.57 -5.12 -9.44
CA PRO A 97 22.54 -6.03 -9.94
C PRO A 97 22.86 -7.51 -9.70
N SER A 98 24.12 -7.85 -9.38
CA SER A 98 24.56 -9.16 -8.90
C SER A 98 24.39 -9.36 -7.39
N SER A 99 23.86 -8.35 -6.66
CA SER A 99 23.63 -8.39 -5.22
C SER A 99 22.76 -9.60 -4.84
N PRO A 100 23.07 -10.30 -3.74
CA PRO A 100 22.24 -11.41 -3.25
C PRO A 100 20.76 -11.04 -3.04
N ARG A 101 20.44 -9.75 -2.84
CA ARG A 101 19.06 -9.23 -2.72
C ARG A 101 18.27 -9.35 -4.02
N ALA A 102 18.90 -9.17 -5.18
CA ALA A 102 18.23 -9.29 -6.49
C ALA A 102 18.01 -10.76 -6.90
N GLN A 103 18.73 -11.71 -6.25
CA GLN A 103 18.70 -13.13 -6.59
C GLN A 103 17.78 -13.96 -5.69
N THR A 104 16.96 -13.31 -4.83
CA THR A 104 15.96 -14.03 -4.05
C THR A 104 14.71 -14.27 -4.90
N GLY A 105 14.09 -15.44 -4.76
CA GLY A 105 12.91 -15.82 -5.51
C GLY A 105 13.18 -16.26 -6.95
N SER A 106 12.21 -16.06 -7.83
CA SER A 106 12.24 -16.50 -9.23
C SER A 106 13.06 -15.60 -10.15
N GLY A 107 13.34 -14.37 -9.75
CA GLY A 107 13.87 -13.31 -10.61
C GLY A 107 12.81 -12.59 -11.45
N GLU A 108 11.53 -12.99 -11.36
CA GLU A 108 10.43 -12.31 -12.02
C GLU A 108 9.89 -11.17 -11.15
N ALA A 109 9.53 -10.05 -11.76
CA ALA A 109 9.02 -8.89 -11.04
C ALA A 109 7.59 -9.11 -10.52
N VAL A 110 7.26 -8.44 -9.41
CA VAL A 110 5.90 -8.32 -8.86
C VAL A 110 5.57 -6.85 -8.73
N THR A 111 4.40 -6.46 -9.22
CA THR A 111 3.89 -5.10 -9.16
C THR A 111 2.83 -4.98 -8.07
N PHE A 112 3.08 -4.10 -7.11
CA PHE A 112 2.11 -3.73 -6.09
C PHE A 112 1.45 -2.40 -6.42
N LEU A 113 0.16 -2.27 -6.08
CA LEU A 113 -0.53 -1.00 -5.95
C LEU A 113 -1.03 -0.81 -4.52
N PHE A 114 -0.69 0.32 -3.95
CA PHE A 114 -1.11 0.70 -2.60
C PHE A 114 -2.03 1.91 -2.67
N GLY A 115 -3.24 1.77 -2.15
CA GLY A 115 -4.15 2.88 -1.89
C GLY A 115 -4.17 3.26 -0.42
N GLY A 116 -4.66 4.46 -0.11
CA GLY A 116 -4.78 4.98 1.25
C GLY A 116 -6.05 4.54 1.98
N ASP A 117 -6.60 5.45 2.79
CA ASP A 117 -7.65 5.18 3.76
C ASP A 117 -9.05 5.15 3.10
N VAL A 118 -9.81 4.09 3.40
CA VAL A 118 -11.19 3.87 2.93
C VAL A 118 -12.12 3.85 4.13
N HIS A 119 -13.08 4.78 4.16
CA HIS A 119 -14.21 4.73 5.08
C HIS A 119 -15.51 5.08 4.36
N LEU A 120 -16.65 4.64 4.88
CA LEU A 120 -17.92 4.71 4.19
C LEU A 120 -19.03 5.32 5.06
N ASP A 121 -18.74 6.48 5.65
CA ASP A 121 -19.72 7.20 6.45
C ASP A 121 -20.51 8.23 5.63
N GLY A 122 -21.71 8.56 6.10
CA GLY A 122 -22.58 9.59 5.51
C GLY A 122 -22.99 9.28 4.06
N PRO A 123 -22.70 10.17 3.09
CA PRO A 123 -23.09 9.95 1.68
C PRO A 123 -22.50 8.69 1.07
N LEU A 124 -21.28 8.29 1.45
CA LEU A 124 -20.64 7.08 0.95
C LEU A 124 -21.38 5.80 1.37
N ALA A 125 -22.01 5.78 2.56
CA ALA A 125 -22.87 4.66 2.95
C ALA A 125 -24.09 4.50 2.02
N THR A 126 -24.61 5.61 1.49
CA THR A 126 -25.68 5.59 0.48
C THR A 126 -25.14 5.09 -0.86
N THR A 127 -23.98 5.57 -1.30
CA THR A 127 -23.34 5.08 -2.53
C THR A 127 -23.04 3.59 -2.44
N LEU A 128 -22.49 3.11 -1.32
CA LEU A 128 -22.23 1.69 -1.11
C LEU A 128 -23.48 0.83 -1.23
N ARG A 129 -24.62 1.30 -0.71
CA ARG A 129 -25.89 0.56 -0.73
C ARG A 129 -26.52 0.56 -2.12
N ASP A 130 -26.58 1.71 -2.78
CA ASP A 130 -27.40 1.95 -3.96
C ASP A 130 -26.59 1.81 -5.27
N HIS A 131 -25.26 2.08 -5.21
CA HIS A 131 -24.32 2.10 -6.34
C HIS A 131 -22.92 1.62 -5.92
N PRO A 132 -22.78 0.37 -5.40
CA PRO A 132 -21.51 -0.14 -4.86
C PRO A 132 -20.37 -0.14 -5.89
N GLU A 133 -20.67 -0.29 -7.17
CA GLU A 133 -19.70 -0.25 -8.27
C GLU A 133 -18.97 1.09 -8.36
N ARG A 134 -19.59 2.20 -7.93
CA ARG A 134 -19.01 3.55 -8.01
C ARG A 134 -17.92 3.82 -6.97
N ILE A 135 -17.79 2.97 -5.95
CA ILE A 135 -16.84 3.20 -4.85
C ILE A 135 -15.40 3.24 -5.35
N LEU A 136 -15.03 2.38 -6.31
CA LEU A 136 -13.67 2.27 -6.87
C LEU A 136 -13.66 2.37 -8.41
N ASP A 137 -14.75 2.80 -9.06
CA ASP A 137 -14.88 2.80 -10.52
C ASP A 137 -13.74 3.56 -11.21
N GLY A 138 -13.39 4.75 -10.68
CA GLY A 138 -12.30 5.58 -11.20
C GLY A 138 -10.88 5.01 -10.98
N LEU A 139 -10.72 3.99 -10.13
CA LEU A 139 -9.45 3.33 -9.85
C LEU A 139 -9.36 1.90 -10.36
N GLN A 140 -10.50 1.26 -10.62
CA GLN A 140 -10.57 -0.15 -10.98
C GLN A 140 -9.68 -0.55 -12.15
N PRO A 141 -9.52 0.25 -13.21
CA PRO A 141 -8.61 -0.08 -14.32
C PRO A 141 -7.16 -0.22 -13.87
N ALA A 142 -6.69 0.62 -12.93
CA ALA A 142 -5.34 0.53 -12.40
C ALA A 142 -5.20 -0.64 -11.40
N LEU A 143 -6.15 -0.78 -10.46
CA LEU A 143 -6.14 -1.83 -9.45
C LEU A 143 -6.15 -3.24 -10.05
N SER A 144 -6.86 -3.43 -11.17
CA SER A 144 -7.02 -4.76 -11.79
C SER A 144 -5.81 -5.25 -12.57
N VAL A 145 -4.85 -4.38 -12.92
CA VAL A 145 -3.64 -4.76 -13.69
C VAL A 145 -2.43 -5.04 -12.81
N ALA A 146 -2.46 -4.65 -11.53
CA ALA A 146 -1.41 -4.99 -10.59
C ALA A 146 -1.45 -6.47 -10.21
N ASP A 147 -0.29 -7.03 -9.82
CA ASP A 147 -0.22 -8.38 -9.26
C ASP A 147 -0.84 -8.45 -7.86
N VAL A 148 -0.70 -7.36 -7.08
CA VAL A 148 -1.27 -7.21 -5.73
C VAL A 148 -1.68 -5.77 -5.49
N SER A 149 -2.94 -5.54 -5.19
CA SER A 149 -3.47 -4.24 -4.76
C SER A 149 -3.92 -4.28 -3.30
N ILE A 150 -3.53 -3.27 -2.52
CA ILE A 150 -3.73 -3.20 -1.07
C ILE A 150 -4.31 -1.84 -0.70
N VAL A 151 -5.36 -1.81 0.14
CA VAL A 151 -5.92 -0.59 0.71
C VAL A 151 -6.12 -0.73 2.22
N ASN A 152 -6.18 0.39 2.95
CA ASN A 152 -6.56 0.41 4.37
C ASN A 152 -8.07 0.62 4.50
N LEU A 153 -8.78 -0.36 5.05
CA LEU A 153 -10.20 -0.21 5.40
C LEU A 153 -10.30 0.35 6.82
N GLU A 154 -10.49 1.66 6.92
CA GLU A 154 -10.48 2.41 8.17
C GLU A 154 -11.90 2.52 8.76
N THR A 155 -12.46 1.37 9.14
CA THR A 155 -13.83 1.29 9.67
C THR A 155 -14.08 -0.03 10.38
N ALA A 156 -14.99 -0.04 11.35
CA ALA A 156 -15.58 -1.27 11.87
C ALA A 156 -16.59 -1.86 10.85
N VAL A 157 -16.53 -3.16 10.62
CA VAL A 157 -17.48 -3.84 9.71
C VAL A 157 -18.58 -4.52 10.54
N THR A 158 -19.62 -3.76 10.85
CA THR A 158 -20.70 -4.19 11.74
C THR A 158 -21.94 -3.32 11.60
N GLU A 159 -23.09 -3.89 11.90
CA GLU A 159 -24.36 -3.17 12.11
C GLU A 159 -24.78 -3.15 13.58
N ARG A 160 -23.97 -3.76 14.48
CA ARG A 160 -24.22 -3.90 15.92
C ARG A 160 -23.20 -3.13 16.76
N GLY A 161 -23.21 -3.36 18.06
CA GLY A 161 -22.28 -2.72 19.00
C GLY A 161 -22.69 -1.31 19.41
N THR A 162 -21.91 -0.73 20.29
CA THR A 162 -22.08 0.63 20.80
C THR A 162 -20.87 1.45 20.42
N ALA A 163 -21.10 2.66 19.90
CA ALA A 163 -20.06 3.58 19.51
C ALA A 163 -19.13 3.87 20.68
N ALA A 164 -17.82 3.79 20.44
CA ALA A 164 -16.80 4.16 21.43
C ALA A 164 -16.87 5.65 21.76
N PRO A 165 -16.50 6.06 23.00
CA PRO A 165 -16.54 7.46 23.41
C PRO A 165 -15.36 8.25 22.80
N LYS A 166 -15.39 8.45 21.48
CA LYS A 166 -14.43 9.23 20.71
C LYS A 166 -15.15 10.11 19.68
N ALA A 167 -14.45 11.09 19.12
CA ALA A 167 -15.05 12.13 18.28
C ALA A 167 -15.65 11.58 16.98
N PHE A 168 -14.98 10.60 16.37
CA PHE A 168 -15.41 10.00 15.11
C PHE A 168 -15.51 8.48 15.27
N ASN A 169 -16.62 7.92 14.83
CA ASN A 169 -16.86 6.48 14.81
C ASN A 169 -17.36 6.10 13.42
N PHE A 170 -16.70 5.14 12.76
CA PHE A 170 -17.02 4.68 11.42
C PHE A 170 -17.51 3.24 11.45
N ARG A 171 -18.49 2.93 10.60
CA ARG A 171 -18.91 1.55 10.34
C ARG A 171 -19.40 1.37 8.93
N ALA A 172 -19.25 0.13 8.44
CA ALA A 172 -19.79 -0.31 7.17
C ALA A 172 -20.43 -1.70 7.31
N PRO A 173 -21.39 -2.04 6.42
CA PRO A 173 -21.91 -3.41 6.34
C PRO A 173 -20.85 -4.35 5.74
N ALA A 174 -21.02 -5.67 5.96
CA ALA A 174 -20.08 -6.70 5.49
C ALA A 174 -19.91 -6.72 3.95
N SER A 175 -20.87 -6.18 3.19
CA SER A 175 -20.78 -6.05 1.73
C SER A 175 -19.60 -5.21 1.26
N ILE A 176 -18.98 -4.38 2.14
CA ILE A 176 -17.79 -3.62 1.77
C ILE A 176 -16.64 -4.51 1.31
N TYR A 177 -16.48 -5.68 1.91
CA TYR A 177 -15.42 -6.60 1.51
C TYR A 177 -15.58 -7.09 0.07
N SER A 178 -16.82 -7.41 -0.36
CA SER A 178 -17.07 -7.79 -1.75
C SER A 178 -16.89 -6.61 -2.70
N VAL A 179 -17.31 -5.41 -2.31
CA VAL A 179 -17.14 -4.20 -3.13
C VAL A 179 -15.66 -3.90 -3.36
N LEU A 180 -14.84 -3.98 -2.33
CA LEU A 180 -13.39 -3.78 -2.48
C LEU A 180 -12.76 -4.86 -3.36
N SER A 181 -13.08 -6.15 -3.15
CA SER A 181 -12.52 -7.22 -3.96
C SER A 181 -13.00 -7.21 -5.41
N ASP A 182 -14.26 -6.86 -5.66
CA ASP A 182 -14.82 -6.72 -7.02
C ASP A 182 -14.23 -5.49 -7.73
N GLY A 183 -13.87 -4.45 -6.97
CA GLY A 183 -13.14 -3.26 -7.43
C GLY A 183 -11.67 -3.50 -7.73
N GLY A 184 -11.14 -4.71 -7.48
CA GLY A 184 -9.76 -5.09 -7.81
C GLY A 184 -8.79 -5.07 -6.62
N VAL A 185 -9.27 -4.92 -5.37
CA VAL A 185 -8.41 -5.00 -4.18
C VAL A 185 -8.14 -6.46 -3.83
N ASP A 186 -6.86 -6.83 -3.73
CA ASP A 186 -6.41 -8.19 -3.43
C ASP A 186 -6.18 -8.43 -1.93
N VAL A 187 -5.80 -7.41 -1.16
CA VAL A 187 -5.55 -7.50 0.29
C VAL A 187 -6.11 -6.27 0.99
N ILE A 188 -6.80 -6.47 2.10
CA ILE A 188 -7.42 -5.40 2.89
C ILE A 188 -6.69 -5.28 4.22
N ALA A 189 -6.01 -4.16 4.45
CA ALA A 189 -5.40 -3.81 5.73
C ALA A 189 -6.47 -3.25 6.66
N SER A 190 -6.57 -3.76 7.88
CA SER A 190 -7.61 -3.36 8.85
C SER A 190 -7.09 -3.07 10.25
N ALA A 191 -5.76 -3.06 10.47
CA ALA A 191 -5.20 -2.57 11.72
C ALA A 191 -5.14 -1.04 11.72
N ASN A 192 -6.15 -0.40 12.29
CA ASN A 192 -6.25 1.05 12.43
C ASN A 192 -7.03 1.45 13.70
N ASN A 193 -7.18 2.74 13.93
CA ASN A 193 -7.87 3.28 15.10
C ASN A 193 -9.41 3.30 14.99
N HIS A 194 -9.98 2.77 13.90
CA HIS A 194 -11.43 2.72 13.67
C HIS A 194 -12.01 1.30 13.63
N THR A 195 -11.18 0.28 13.62
CA THR A 195 -11.63 -1.13 13.53
C THR A 195 -12.53 -1.56 14.69
N LEU A 196 -12.32 -1.00 15.89
CA LEU A 196 -13.11 -1.32 17.08
C LEU A 196 -14.05 -0.19 17.51
N ASP A 197 -14.42 0.72 16.63
CA ASP A 197 -15.29 1.87 16.90
C ASP A 197 -16.64 1.50 17.54
N TYR A 198 -17.09 0.28 17.35
CA TYR A 198 -18.34 -0.23 17.93
C TYR A 198 -18.10 -1.30 19.00
N GLY A 199 -16.94 -1.24 19.66
CA GLY A 199 -16.55 -2.11 20.76
C GLY A 199 -16.40 -3.57 20.39
N ARG A 200 -16.39 -4.45 21.38
CA ARG A 200 -16.14 -5.88 21.16
C ARG A 200 -17.18 -6.55 20.28
N VAL A 201 -18.47 -6.22 20.46
CA VAL A 201 -19.54 -6.78 19.61
C VAL A 201 -19.32 -6.41 18.16
N GLY A 202 -18.97 -5.14 17.86
CA GLY A 202 -18.65 -4.72 16.51
C GLY A 202 -17.39 -5.39 15.97
N PHE A 203 -16.38 -5.60 16.80
CA PHE A 203 -15.15 -6.29 16.40
C PHE A 203 -15.38 -7.79 16.11
N ASP A 204 -16.20 -8.47 16.90
CA ASP A 204 -16.57 -9.85 16.63
C ASP A 204 -17.29 -10.02 15.29
N ASP A 205 -18.17 -9.05 14.94
CA ASP A 205 -18.80 -8.97 13.62
C ASP A 205 -17.76 -8.73 12.52
N THR A 206 -16.81 -7.81 12.75
CA THR A 206 -15.73 -7.50 11.82
C THR A 206 -14.87 -8.74 11.51
N LEU A 207 -14.48 -9.51 12.56
CA LEU A 207 -13.75 -10.76 12.38
C LEU A 207 -14.57 -11.82 11.62
N ALA A 208 -15.85 -11.96 11.98
CA ALA A 208 -16.73 -12.92 11.30
C ALA A 208 -16.94 -12.57 9.82
N ALA A 209 -17.10 -11.28 9.50
CA ALA A 209 -17.21 -10.80 8.13
C ALA A 209 -15.90 -10.95 7.35
N ALA A 210 -14.76 -10.64 7.98
CA ALA A 210 -13.42 -10.81 7.40
C ALA A 210 -13.14 -12.27 7.02
N ALA A 211 -13.56 -13.23 7.87
CA ALA A 211 -13.42 -14.67 7.59
C ALA A 211 -14.25 -15.15 6.37
N GLN A 212 -15.23 -14.37 5.93
CA GLN A 212 -16.07 -14.63 4.75
C GLN A 212 -15.63 -13.84 3.52
N ALA A 213 -14.71 -12.88 3.68
CA ALA A 213 -14.27 -12.00 2.62
C ALA A 213 -13.52 -12.77 1.52
N ALA A 214 -13.72 -12.37 0.25
CA ALA A 214 -13.00 -12.94 -0.88
C ALA A 214 -11.53 -12.49 -0.92
N ALA A 215 -11.27 -11.21 -0.58
CA ALA A 215 -9.93 -10.69 -0.37
C ALA A 215 -9.50 -10.91 1.09
N PRO A 216 -8.26 -11.37 1.36
CA PRO A 216 -7.75 -11.50 2.72
C PRO A 216 -7.77 -10.18 3.48
N VAL A 217 -8.21 -10.24 4.73
CA VAL A 217 -8.20 -9.11 5.67
C VAL A 217 -7.08 -9.36 6.67
N ILE A 218 -6.17 -8.42 6.82
CA ILE A 218 -4.96 -8.54 7.65
C ILE A 218 -4.89 -7.46 8.74
N GLY A 219 -4.08 -7.71 9.75
CA GLY A 219 -3.86 -6.75 10.85
C GLY A 219 -4.86 -6.88 12.00
N ILE A 220 -5.81 -7.81 11.92
CA ILE A 220 -6.80 -8.11 12.96
C ILE A 220 -6.83 -9.60 13.26
N GLY A 221 -7.17 -9.96 14.48
CA GLY A 221 -7.21 -11.38 14.86
C GLY A 221 -7.92 -11.66 16.18
N ALA A 222 -8.23 -12.92 16.41
CA ALA A 222 -8.81 -13.40 17.67
C ALA A 222 -7.79 -13.37 18.83
N ASP A 223 -6.51 -13.26 18.52
CA ASP A 223 -5.39 -13.08 19.41
C ASP A 223 -4.26 -12.34 18.67
N ASP A 224 -3.13 -12.08 19.33
CA ASP A 224 -1.99 -11.38 18.72
C ASP A 224 -1.28 -12.21 17.65
N THR A 225 -1.31 -13.55 17.75
CA THR A 225 -0.72 -14.41 16.73
C THR A 225 -1.46 -14.27 15.42
N ALA A 226 -2.79 -14.27 15.46
CA ALA A 226 -3.63 -14.06 14.29
C ALA A 226 -3.55 -12.62 13.77
N ALA A 227 -3.53 -11.61 14.66
CA ALA A 227 -3.47 -10.21 14.26
C ALA A 227 -2.16 -9.84 13.54
N PHE A 228 -1.02 -10.37 13.99
CA PHE A 228 0.29 -10.14 13.37
C PHE A 228 0.65 -11.16 12.26
N ALA A 229 -0.25 -12.11 11.97
CA ALA A 229 0.01 -13.10 10.92
C ALA A 229 0.16 -12.40 9.55
N PRO A 230 1.23 -12.68 8.81
CA PRO A 230 1.37 -12.12 7.47
C PRO A 230 0.39 -12.81 6.50
N TRP A 231 -0.17 -12.05 5.56
CA TRP A 231 -0.68 -12.66 4.36
C TRP A 231 0.50 -13.11 3.50
N THR A 232 0.46 -14.36 3.06
CA THR A 232 1.54 -14.92 2.24
C THR A 232 1.01 -15.50 0.94
N ARG A 233 1.72 -15.28 -0.16
CA ARG A 233 1.38 -15.83 -1.47
C ARG A 233 2.62 -15.94 -2.35
N THR A 234 2.62 -16.93 -3.23
CA THR A 234 3.60 -17.00 -4.32
C THR A 234 2.99 -16.37 -5.57
N ILE A 235 3.65 -15.34 -6.10
CA ILE A 235 3.24 -14.58 -7.28
C ILE A 235 4.46 -14.50 -8.19
N ASN A 236 4.30 -14.83 -9.46
CA ASN A 236 5.40 -14.90 -10.44
C ASN A 236 6.61 -15.71 -9.92
N GLY A 237 6.34 -16.73 -9.08
CA GLY A 237 7.37 -17.55 -8.44
C GLY A 237 8.07 -16.90 -7.25
N GLN A 238 7.73 -15.68 -6.86
CA GLN A 238 8.23 -14.99 -5.68
C GLN A 238 7.31 -15.21 -4.47
N ARG A 239 7.88 -15.52 -3.32
CA ARG A 239 7.15 -15.65 -2.04
C ARG A 239 7.00 -14.29 -1.42
N ILE A 240 5.77 -13.81 -1.36
CA ILE A 240 5.40 -12.49 -0.82
C ILE A 240 4.85 -12.64 0.58
N ALA A 241 5.23 -11.75 1.49
CA ALA A 241 4.59 -11.59 2.80
C ALA A 241 4.15 -10.14 3.00
N VAL A 242 2.90 -9.93 3.43
CA VAL A 242 2.35 -8.61 3.75
C VAL A 242 1.88 -8.61 5.19
N ILE A 243 2.39 -7.66 5.99
CA ILE A 243 2.03 -7.46 7.39
C ILE A 243 1.34 -6.10 7.52
N ASN A 244 0.28 -6.02 8.33
CA ASN A 244 -0.38 -4.77 8.66
C ASN A 244 -0.40 -4.56 10.18
N ALA A 245 -0.13 -3.33 10.62
CA ALA A 245 -0.20 -2.93 12.03
C ALA A 245 -0.55 -1.44 12.19
N THR A 246 -1.03 -1.05 13.36
CA THR A 246 -1.32 0.35 13.70
C THR A 246 -0.44 0.88 14.83
N ASP A 247 0.19 2.04 14.62
CA ASP A 247 0.84 2.82 15.69
C ASP A 247 -0.13 3.85 16.31
N VAL A 248 -1.36 3.91 15.79
CA VAL A 248 -2.41 4.85 16.21
C VAL A 248 -3.47 4.11 17.00
N LEU A 249 -3.38 4.19 18.30
CA LEU A 249 -4.43 3.80 19.25
C LEU A 249 -4.46 4.84 20.38
N ASP A 250 -5.64 5.37 20.66
CA ASP A 250 -5.82 6.24 21.83
C ASP A 250 -5.37 5.52 23.09
N ALA A 251 -4.70 6.24 23.98
CA ALA A 251 -4.18 5.68 25.23
C ALA A 251 -5.28 4.99 26.06
N ALA A 252 -6.51 5.53 26.03
CA ALA A 252 -7.68 4.95 26.70
C ALA A 252 -8.11 3.59 26.15
N PHE A 253 -7.80 3.29 24.89
CA PHE A 253 -8.23 2.07 24.21
C PHE A 253 -7.11 1.08 23.96
N THR A 254 -5.83 1.48 24.07
CA THR A 254 -4.69 0.65 23.72
C THR A 254 -4.77 -0.75 24.36
N SER A 255 -5.04 -0.85 25.65
CA SER A 255 -5.12 -2.14 26.35
C SER A 255 -6.33 -2.99 25.99
N THR A 256 -7.39 -2.40 25.44
CA THR A 256 -8.65 -3.09 25.11
C THR A 256 -8.82 -3.35 23.63
N TRP A 257 -8.10 -2.63 22.75
CA TRP A 257 -8.21 -2.74 21.30
C TRP A 257 -7.01 -3.42 20.65
N ALA A 258 -5.82 -3.32 21.27
CA ALA A 258 -4.67 -4.09 20.81
C ALA A 258 -4.91 -5.59 21.05
N ALA A 259 -4.53 -6.42 20.08
CA ALA A 259 -4.51 -7.86 20.25
C ALA A 259 -3.46 -8.27 21.31
N SER A 260 -3.77 -9.32 22.05
CA SER A 260 -2.87 -9.95 23.02
C SER A 260 -3.00 -11.48 22.93
N PRO A 261 -2.16 -12.27 23.60
CA PRO A 261 -2.27 -13.73 23.56
C PRO A 261 -3.64 -14.30 24.00
N THR A 262 -4.45 -13.51 24.70
CA THR A 262 -5.76 -13.93 25.24
C THR A 262 -6.91 -13.05 24.80
N GLN A 263 -6.66 -12.06 23.94
CA GLN A 263 -7.66 -11.10 23.52
C GLN A 263 -7.50 -10.75 22.04
N GLY A 264 -8.60 -10.87 21.29
CA GLY A 264 -8.65 -10.37 19.93
C GLY A 264 -8.50 -8.86 19.82
N GLY A 265 -8.04 -8.36 18.68
CA GLY A 265 -7.85 -6.94 18.45
C GLY A 265 -7.07 -6.67 17.18
N VAL A 266 -6.55 -5.44 17.08
CA VAL A 266 -5.65 -5.01 16.01
C VAL A 266 -4.19 -5.29 16.36
N ALA A 267 -3.37 -5.58 15.36
CA ALA A 267 -1.92 -5.64 15.51
C ALA A 267 -1.39 -4.23 15.84
N SER A 268 -0.85 -4.06 17.04
CA SER A 268 -0.39 -2.75 17.52
C SER A 268 1.12 -2.59 17.37
N ALA A 269 1.54 -1.64 16.54
CA ALA A 269 2.94 -1.26 16.39
C ALA A 269 3.51 -0.50 17.61
N LYS A 270 2.65 -0.15 18.61
CA LYS A 270 3.13 0.32 19.94
C LYS A 270 3.90 -0.79 20.65
N ASP A 271 3.56 -2.07 20.44
CA ASP A 271 4.44 -3.21 20.74
C ASP A 271 5.41 -3.42 19.56
N THR A 272 6.40 -2.53 19.51
CA THR A 272 7.36 -2.50 18.41
C THR A 272 8.11 -3.84 18.28
N GLU A 273 8.53 -4.45 19.40
CA GLU A 273 9.28 -5.71 19.33
C GLU A 273 8.43 -6.86 18.79
N ARG A 274 7.14 -6.90 19.10
CA ARG A 274 6.20 -7.89 18.52
C ARG A 274 6.09 -7.73 17.01
N LEU A 275 5.97 -6.49 16.51
CA LEU A 275 5.95 -6.19 15.09
C LEU A 275 7.27 -6.56 14.41
N LEU A 276 8.41 -6.17 14.95
CA LEU A 276 9.72 -6.50 14.41
C LEU A 276 9.96 -8.02 14.37
N THR A 277 9.46 -8.75 15.38
CA THR A 277 9.52 -10.22 15.41
C THR A 277 8.68 -10.82 14.28
N ALA A 278 7.48 -10.27 14.01
CA ALA A 278 6.66 -10.72 12.87
C ALA A 278 7.37 -10.48 11.53
N VAL A 279 8.00 -9.32 11.35
CA VAL A 279 8.77 -8.98 10.14
C VAL A 279 9.97 -9.91 9.97
N ARG A 280 10.78 -10.13 11.02
CA ARG A 280 11.92 -11.07 10.98
C ARG A 280 11.47 -12.50 10.66
N SER A 281 10.35 -12.95 11.22
CA SER A 281 9.80 -14.27 10.92
C SER A 281 9.34 -14.35 9.47
N ALA A 282 8.61 -13.37 8.98
CA ALA A 282 8.18 -13.31 7.58
C ALA A 282 9.38 -13.30 6.63
N ARG A 283 10.46 -12.57 6.97
CA ARG A 283 11.68 -12.49 6.17
C ARG A 283 12.37 -13.84 6.00
N ALA A 284 12.26 -14.74 6.97
CA ALA A 284 12.88 -16.07 6.88
C ALA A 284 12.27 -16.92 5.74
N ASP A 285 10.98 -16.70 5.46
CA ASP A 285 10.20 -17.54 4.54
C ASP A 285 9.82 -16.83 3.23
N ALA A 286 9.90 -15.49 3.16
CA ALA A 286 9.48 -14.71 2.00
C ALA A 286 10.67 -14.16 1.20
N ASP A 287 10.48 -13.96 -0.10
CA ASP A 287 11.42 -13.28 -0.98
C ASP A 287 11.20 -11.76 -0.95
N THR A 288 9.98 -11.32 -0.70
CA THR A 288 9.59 -9.91 -0.53
C THR A 288 8.74 -9.74 0.74
N VAL A 289 9.09 -8.76 1.57
CA VAL A 289 8.32 -8.41 2.78
C VAL A 289 7.81 -6.99 2.69
N VAL A 290 6.49 -6.85 2.75
CA VAL A 290 5.77 -5.58 2.73
C VAL A 290 5.16 -5.33 4.10
N VAL A 291 5.26 -4.09 4.60
CA VAL A 291 4.60 -3.65 5.84
C VAL A 291 3.69 -2.48 5.53
N TYR A 292 2.39 -2.65 5.73
CA TYR A 292 1.41 -1.57 5.65
C TYR A 292 1.08 -1.08 7.06
N LEU A 293 1.32 0.20 7.33
CA LEU A 293 1.13 0.81 8.65
C LEU A 293 0.00 1.84 8.65
N HIS A 294 -0.76 1.87 9.73
CA HIS A 294 -1.61 2.99 10.07
C HIS A 294 -0.91 3.80 11.17
N TRP A 295 -0.32 4.95 10.82
CA TRP A 295 0.67 5.63 11.65
C TRP A 295 0.78 7.15 11.43
N GLY A 296 1.53 7.83 12.29
CA GLY A 296 1.81 9.26 12.16
C GLY A 296 0.83 10.14 12.92
N ALA A 297 0.62 11.35 12.45
CA ALA A 297 -0.27 12.33 13.04
C ALA A 297 -1.17 12.96 11.96
N GLU A 298 -2.45 13.13 12.27
CA GLU A 298 -3.43 13.74 11.36
C GLU A 298 -3.00 15.12 10.86
N ALA A 299 -3.37 15.42 9.62
CA ALA A 299 -3.14 16.69 8.95
C ALA A 299 -1.67 17.12 8.79
N THR A 300 -0.70 16.26 9.13
CA THR A 300 0.71 16.53 8.85
C THR A 300 1.08 16.24 7.40
N THR A 301 2.06 16.99 6.88
CA THR A 301 2.57 16.81 5.52
C THR A 301 4.01 16.29 5.48
N CYS A 302 4.61 16.11 6.65
CA CYS A 302 5.93 15.53 6.84
C CYS A 302 5.83 14.38 7.85
N PRO A 303 6.68 13.35 7.76
CA PRO A 303 6.68 12.26 8.71
C PRO A 303 7.11 12.73 10.10
N THR A 304 6.54 12.10 11.13
CA THR A 304 6.97 12.29 12.51
C THR A 304 8.30 11.57 12.77
N GLY A 305 9.04 11.96 13.81
CA GLY A 305 10.25 11.25 14.23
C GLY A 305 9.99 9.77 14.55
N ARG A 306 8.79 9.44 15.06
CA ARG A 306 8.37 8.05 15.32
C ARG A 306 8.25 7.25 14.02
N GLN A 307 7.65 7.82 12.98
CA GLN A 307 7.55 7.16 11.67
C GLN A 307 8.93 6.88 11.08
N VAL A 308 9.83 7.86 11.12
CA VAL A 308 11.20 7.69 10.63
C VAL A 308 11.94 6.59 11.39
N SER A 309 11.91 6.62 12.72
CA SER A 309 12.58 5.61 13.56
C SER A 309 11.98 4.21 13.39
N LEU A 310 10.66 4.09 13.28
CA LEU A 310 10.01 2.80 13.07
C LEU A 310 10.32 2.23 11.66
N ALA A 311 10.36 3.09 10.64
CA ALA A 311 10.76 2.68 9.30
C ALA A 311 12.18 2.11 9.29
N ASP A 312 13.14 2.78 9.94
CA ASP A 312 14.52 2.30 10.04
C ASP A 312 14.59 0.91 10.72
N GLN A 313 13.87 0.72 11.83
CA GLN A 313 13.82 -0.56 12.54
C GLN A 313 13.18 -1.69 11.70
N LEU A 314 12.11 -1.38 10.95
CA LEU A 314 11.45 -2.34 10.07
C LEU A 314 12.35 -2.76 8.89
N ILE A 315 13.09 -1.81 8.31
CA ILE A 315 14.08 -2.08 7.25
C ILE A 315 15.19 -2.99 7.81
N GLU A 316 15.69 -2.70 9.01
CA GLU A 316 16.69 -3.54 9.70
C GLU A 316 16.12 -4.94 9.99
N ALA A 317 14.85 -5.06 10.37
CA ALA A 317 14.17 -6.33 10.58
C ALA A 317 13.94 -7.11 9.28
N GLY A 318 14.03 -6.48 8.11
CA GLY A 318 13.96 -7.14 6.80
C GLY A 318 12.78 -6.72 5.92
N ALA A 319 12.07 -5.63 6.22
CA ALA A 319 11.08 -5.07 5.32
C ALA A 319 11.74 -4.49 4.05
N ASP A 320 11.13 -4.73 2.89
CA ASP A 320 11.59 -4.22 1.60
C ASP A 320 10.71 -3.03 1.14
N ILE A 321 9.42 -3.05 1.48
CA ILE A 321 8.46 -1.97 1.19
C ILE A 321 7.70 -1.64 2.48
N ILE A 322 7.65 -0.36 2.83
CA ILE A 322 6.86 0.16 3.96
C ILE A 322 5.95 1.25 3.44
N VAL A 323 4.66 1.13 3.65
CA VAL A 323 3.66 2.14 3.26
C VAL A 323 2.71 2.41 4.40
N GLY A 324 1.98 3.54 4.34
CA GLY A 324 0.99 3.77 5.38
C GLY A 324 -0.01 4.90 5.13
N GLY A 325 -0.99 4.98 6.03
CA GLY A 325 -2.09 5.93 6.07
C GLY A 325 -2.24 6.59 7.44
N HIS A 326 -3.42 7.12 7.75
CA HIS A 326 -3.85 7.86 8.93
C HIS A 326 -3.73 9.39 8.84
N GLN A 327 -2.69 9.94 8.23
CA GLN A 327 -2.50 11.39 8.23
C GLN A 327 -3.63 12.13 7.50
N HIS A 328 -4.45 11.42 6.70
CA HIS A 328 -5.45 11.99 5.80
C HIS A 328 -4.84 13.06 4.87
N ARG A 329 -3.56 12.89 4.59
CA ARG A 329 -2.73 13.73 3.70
C ARG A 329 -1.79 12.83 2.92
N VAL A 330 -1.59 13.16 1.66
CA VAL A 330 -0.57 12.53 0.84
C VAL A 330 0.79 13.07 1.28
N LEU A 331 1.63 12.18 1.80
CA LEU A 331 3.05 12.41 2.04
C LEU A 331 3.84 11.76 0.90
N SER A 332 5.01 12.31 0.60
CA SER A 332 5.87 11.71 -0.42
C SER A 332 6.47 10.39 0.04
N GLY A 333 6.94 9.60 -0.91
CA GLY A 333 7.71 8.39 -0.70
C GLY A 333 9.07 8.45 -1.41
N GLY A 334 9.90 7.47 -1.14
CA GLY A 334 11.23 7.33 -1.73
C GLY A 334 12.02 6.20 -1.10
N PHE A 335 13.28 6.14 -1.45
CA PHE A 335 14.18 5.10 -1.00
C PHE A 335 14.88 5.46 0.32
N ARG A 336 15.02 4.46 1.17
CA ARG A 336 15.83 4.47 2.38
C ARG A 336 16.81 3.27 2.29
N GLY A 337 18.01 3.52 1.81
CA GLY A 337 18.88 2.45 1.33
C GLY A 337 18.24 1.73 0.14
N ASP A 338 18.08 0.41 0.21
CA ASP A 338 17.46 -0.41 -0.82
C ASP A 338 15.94 -0.60 -0.63
N ALA A 339 15.40 -0.18 0.52
CA ALA A 339 13.98 -0.30 0.81
C ALA A 339 13.21 0.94 0.34
N TYR A 340 11.94 0.77 0.01
CA TYR A 340 11.05 1.86 -0.34
C TYR A 340 10.11 2.20 0.82
N VAL A 341 9.95 3.49 1.11
CA VAL A 341 9.06 4.00 2.17
C VAL A 341 8.08 5.02 1.59
N GLY A 342 6.78 4.76 1.70
CA GLY A 342 5.69 5.69 1.42
C GLY A 342 5.02 6.09 2.74
N TYR A 343 5.39 7.25 3.30
CA TYR A 343 4.97 7.62 4.66
C TYR A 343 3.48 7.85 4.82
N GLY A 344 2.77 8.33 3.79
CA GLY A 344 1.34 8.59 3.85
C GLY A 344 0.68 8.60 2.49
N LEU A 345 -0.23 7.67 2.26
CA LEU A 345 -0.98 7.54 1.00
C LEU A 345 -2.23 8.42 0.97
N GLY A 346 -2.56 9.09 2.08
CA GLY A 346 -3.73 9.94 2.20
C GLY A 346 -5.04 9.17 2.23
N ASN A 347 -6.13 9.89 1.94
CA ASN A 347 -7.45 9.28 1.77
C ASN A 347 -7.56 8.60 0.41
N LEU A 348 -8.30 7.52 0.32
CA LEU A 348 -8.66 6.90 -0.96
C LEU A 348 -10.16 7.10 -1.25
N VAL A 349 -11.04 6.49 -0.46
CA VAL A 349 -12.48 6.72 -0.49
C VAL A 349 -12.86 7.35 0.84
N PHE A 350 -13.12 8.65 0.86
CA PHE A 350 -13.17 9.36 2.13
C PHE A 350 -14.01 10.63 2.08
N LYS A 351 -14.92 10.79 3.05
CA LYS A 351 -15.71 12.00 3.21
C LYS A 351 -14.84 13.13 3.77
N THR A 352 -14.34 14.00 2.90
CA THR A 352 -13.51 15.14 3.28
C THR A 352 -13.92 16.40 2.53
N SER A 353 -13.89 17.56 3.21
CA SER A 353 -14.17 18.86 2.60
C SER A 353 -12.91 19.67 2.27
N SER A 354 -11.77 19.32 2.84
CA SER A 354 -10.52 20.08 2.63
C SER A 354 -9.87 19.73 1.30
N ALA A 355 -9.35 20.72 0.59
CA ALA A 355 -8.64 20.50 -0.67
C ALA A 355 -7.47 19.51 -0.50
N ALA A 356 -6.67 19.66 0.56
CA ALA A 356 -5.56 18.76 0.85
C ALA A 356 -6.01 17.35 1.28
N GLY A 357 -7.21 17.20 1.85
CA GLY A 357 -7.78 15.88 2.14
C GLY A 357 -8.35 15.18 0.90
N ARG A 358 -8.60 15.93 -0.19
CA ARG A 358 -9.03 15.40 -1.48
C ARG A 358 -7.88 15.01 -2.40
N GLU A 359 -6.63 15.35 -2.05
CA GLU A 359 -5.48 14.79 -2.72
C GLU A 359 -5.43 13.29 -2.43
N THR A 360 -5.34 12.46 -3.46
CA THR A 360 -5.30 11.00 -3.37
C THR A 360 -4.48 10.42 -4.50
N GLY A 361 -4.41 9.11 -4.59
CA GLY A 361 -3.75 8.40 -5.66
C GLY A 361 -3.40 6.96 -5.25
N LEU A 362 -2.68 6.30 -6.14
CA LEU A 362 -2.15 4.97 -5.92
C LEU A 362 -0.61 5.00 -6.01
N LEU A 363 0.06 4.35 -5.07
CA LEU A 363 1.49 4.13 -5.15
C LEU A 363 1.75 2.79 -5.83
N ARG A 364 2.37 2.81 -7.00
CA ARG A 364 2.86 1.63 -7.70
C ARG A 364 4.30 1.36 -7.30
N VAL A 365 4.61 0.12 -6.91
CA VAL A 365 5.96 -0.34 -6.62
C VAL A 365 6.19 -1.66 -7.33
N THR A 366 7.25 -1.72 -8.15
CA THR A 366 7.69 -2.95 -8.80
C THR A 366 8.93 -3.47 -8.08
N ILE A 367 8.96 -4.75 -7.77
CA ILE A 367 10.03 -5.37 -6.99
C ILE A 367 10.38 -6.75 -7.52
N THR A 368 11.67 -7.07 -7.60
CA THR A 368 12.22 -8.39 -7.92
C THR A 368 12.97 -8.92 -6.71
N GLY A 369 12.44 -9.96 -6.08
CA GLY A 369 12.98 -10.47 -4.83
C GLY A 369 12.96 -9.40 -3.74
N ARG A 370 14.12 -8.86 -3.37
CA ARG A 370 14.29 -7.78 -2.39
C ARG A 370 14.66 -6.44 -3.03
N ARG A 371 14.87 -6.41 -4.34
CA ARG A 371 15.25 -5.19 -5.05
C ARG A 371 13.99 -4.48 -5.53
N VAL A 372 13.78 -3.28 -5.05
CA VAL A 372 12.76 -2.39 -5.62
C VAL A 372 13.28 -1.84 -6.95
N ASP A 373 12.65 -2.24 -8.04
CA ASP A 373 13.03 -1.88 -9.41
C ASP A 373 12.56 -0.47 -9.77
N GLY A 374 11.42 -0.06 -9.20
CA GLY A 374 10.87 1.28 -9.40
C GLY A 374 9.66 1.54 -8.52
N ALA A 375 9.37 2.82 -8.33
CA ALA A 375 8.17 3.27 -7.65
C ALA A 375 7.61 4.52 -8.31
N GLU A 376 6.28 4.57 -8.46
CA GLU A 376 5.56 5.66 -9.11
C GLU A 376 4.30 6.02 -8.32
N TRP A 377 4.08 7.30 -8.14
CA TRP A 377 2.81 7.82 -7.63
C TRP A 377 1.86 8.07 -8.80
N LEU A 378 0.72 7.44 -8.82
CA LEU A 378 -0.37 7.70 -9.75
C LEU A 378 -1.35 8.65 -9.06
N PRO A 379 -1.26 9.97 -9.33
CA PRO A 379 -2.04 10.95 -8.61
C PRO A 379 -3.52 10.85 -8.95
N GLY A 380 -4.35 11.14 -7.95
CA GLY A 380 -5.81 11.15 -8.06
C GLY A 380 -6.44 12.31 -7.29
N ARG A 381 -7.74 12.41 -7.41
CA ARG A 381 -8.55 13.39 -6.68
C ARG A 381 -9.86 12.77 -6.22
N ILE A 382 -10.20 13.01 -4.97
CA ILE A 382 -11.52 12.67 -4.43
C ILE A 382 -12.53 13.70 -4.93
N GLY A 383 -13.54 13.22 -5.66
CA GLY A 383 -14.62 14.00 -6.22
C GLY A 383 -15.61 14.58 -5.19
N PRO A 384 -16.62 15.33 -5.63
CA PRO A 384 -17.65 15.88 -4.76
C PRO A 384 -18.54 14.79 -4.13
N ASP A 385 -18.59 13.60 -4.70
CA ASP A 385 -19.28 12.41 -4.20
C ASP A 385 -18.43 11.55 -3.27
N PHE A 386 -17.17 12.01 -2.99
CA PHE A 386 -16.20 11.38 -2.11
C PHE A 386 -15.56 10.08 -2.65
N THR A 387 -15.78 9.76 -3.92
CA THR A 387 -15.11 8.68 -4.65
C THR A 387 -13.87 9.23 -5.36
N PRO A 388 -12.81 8.42 -5.56
CA PRO A 388 -11.58 8.84 -6.20
C PRO A 388 -11.59 8.62 -7.71
N ASP A 389 -10.97 9.57 -8.43
CA ASP A 389 -10.58 9.42 -9.83
C ASP A 389 -9.07 9.67 -9.99
N LEU A 390 -8.42 8.95 -10.90
CA LEU A 390 -7.02 9.25 -11.29
C LEU A 390 -6.97 10.53 -12.11
N LEU A 391 -5.88 11.29 -11.97
CA LEU A 391 -5.59 12.48 -12.77
C LEU A 391 -4.74 12.12 -13.98
N PHE A 392 -4.90 12.89 -15.07
CA PHE A 392 -4.18 12.70 -16.32
C PHE A 392 -3.63 14.04 -16.84
N GLY A 393 -2.65 13.97 -17.76
CA GLY A 393 -2.08 15.13 -18.42
C GLY A 393 -1.54 16.17 -17.44
N ALA A 394 -1.75 17.45 -17.72
CA ALA A 394 -1.18 18.55 -16.94
C ALA A 394 -1.60 18.58 -15.46
N GLU A 395 -2.79 18.05 -15.11
CA GLU A 395 -3.21 17.94 -13.70
C GLU A 395 -2.40 16.87 -12.97
N ALA A 396 -2.16 15.73 -13.62
CA ALA A 396 -1.30 14.66 -13.07
C ALA A 396 0.14 15.17 -12.91
N ASP A 397 0.68 15.87 -13.91
CA ASP A 397 2.04 16.41 -13.87
C ASP A 397 2.23 17.37 -12.69
N ALA A 398 1.30 18.30 -12.49
CA ALA A 398 1.31 19.23 -11.37
C ALA A 398 1.19 18.53 -10.00
N ALA A 399 0.36 17.51 -9.91
CA ALA A 399 0.22 16.71 -8.70
C ALA A 399 1.48 15.89 -8.40
N MET A 400 2.14 15.34 -9.42
CA MET A 400 3.43 14.66 -9.31
C MET A 400 4.55 15.60 -8.86
N GLU A 401 4.60 16.83 -9.40
CA GLU A 401 5.55 17.86 -8.95
C GLU A 401 5.34 18.17 -7.46
N SER A 402 4.09 18.38 -7.05
CA SER A 402 3.72 18.59 -5.64
C SER A 402 4.14 17.42 -4.76
N TRP A 403 3.88 16.18 -5.20
CA TRP A 403 4.26 14.97 -4.46
C TRP A 403 5.79 14.86 -4.30
N ASN A 404 6.55 15.10 -5.39
CA ASN A 404 8.01 15.08 -5.35
C ASN A 404 8.58 16.16 -4.42
N ALA A 405 8.00 17.37 -4.43
CA ALA A 405 8.42 18.47 -3.55
C ALA A 405 8.28 18.12 -2.06
N LYS A 406 7.25 17.38 -1.68
CA LYS A 406 7.02 16.89 -0.30
C LYS A 406 8.14 15.96 0.19
N ARG A 407 8.97 15.35 -0.70
CA ARG A 407 10.09 14.49 -0.30
C ARG A 407 11.15 15.21 0.50
N THR A 408 11.28 16.53 0.36
CA THR A 408 12.29 17.34 1.03
C THR A 408 12.27 17.27 2.56
N CYS A 409 11.14 16.88 3.16
CA CYS A 409 11.04 16.71 4.61
C CYS A 409 11.06 15.22 5.08
N THR A 410 11.38 14.28 4.19
CA THR A 410 11.22 12.84 4.50
C THR A 410 12.53 12.11 4.76
N ASN A 411 13.69 12.70 4.51
CA ASN A 411 15.00 12.01 4.49
C ASN A 411 15.07 10.81 3.51
N LEU A 412 14.20 10.77 2.51
CA LEU A 412 14.14 9.73 1.49
C LEU A 412 14.78 10.22 0.19
N LEU A 413 15.37 9.30 -0.53
CA LEU A 413 15.98 9.55 -1.84
C LEU A 413 14.97 9.24 -2.96
N ALA A 414 15.12 9.92 -4.10
CA ALA A 414 14.27 9.68 -5.27
C ALA A 414 14.60 8.34 -5.94
N LEU A 415 15.86 7.93 -5.88
CA LEU A 415 16.39 6.70 -6.48
C LEU A 415 17.11 5.87 -5.41
N PRO A 416 17.20 4.55 -5.58
CA PRO A 416 17.94 3.68 -4.67
C PRO A 416 19.43 4.03 -4.70
N GLY A 417 20.06 4.09 -3.53
CA GLY A 417 21.51 4.25 -3.40
C GLY A 417 22.12 5.58 -3.91
N SER A 418 21.31 6.64 -4.10
CA SER A 418 21.80 7.98 -4.50
C SER A 418 22.16 8.87 -3.33
#